data_bcc5ddec3a0538801ab0e2c15bc65996
#
_entry.id   bcc5ddec3a0538801ab0e2c15bc65996
#
_cell.length_a   1.000
_cell.length_b   1.000
_cell.length_c   1.000
_cell.angle_alpha   90.00
_cell.angle_beta   90.00
_cell.angle_gamma   90.00
#
_symmetry.space_group_name_H-M   'P 1'
#
loop_
_entity.id
_entity.type
_entity.pdbx_description
1 polymer ?
#
loop_
_entity_poly.entity_id
_entity_poly.type
_entity_poly.pdbx_seq_one_letter_code
_entity_poly.pdbx_strand_id
1 'polypeptide(L)'
;MKILFCSAGRRAELLKDFRNSMGAEGCIIATDMSETAPAIYMADKYYVVPGIEDPEYLSTILEICQKENIDAVTTLIDPEIMLLAMHRDEFKRIGTEVLCPFEETAKICFDKFTMFQYLTENRIQTVLTYGDLDSFFVAYDRGEITFPVFVKPRTGSGSVGARKITDMPELQRAMEGEPGLIIQEYMGDAVDIDVDIYIDTISHQPVSLFSK
;
A
#
# COMPACT_ATOMS: atom_id res chain seq x y z
N MET A 1 -7.30 16.83 18.68
CA MET A 1 -6.39 16.04 17.82
C MET A 1 -6.60 16.48 16.38
N LYS A 2 -5.50 16.74 15.65
CA LYS A 2 -5.53 17.11 14.22
C LYS A 2 -4.85 16.02 13.39
N ILE A 3 -5.55 15.49 12.39
CA ILE A 3 -5.03 14.45 11.50
C ILE A 3 -4.96 15.00 10.08
N LEU A 4 -3.82 14.78 9.41
CA LEU A 4 -3.63 15.03 8.00
C LEU A 4 -3.82 13.74 7.20
N PHE A 5 -4.75 13.75 6.26
CA PHE A 5 -4.94 12.70 5.27
C PHE A 5 -4.31 13.12 3.95
N CYS A 6 -3.22 12.48 3.58
CA CYS A 6 -2.56 12.70 2.31
C CYS A 6 -3.24 11.90 1.19
N SER A 7 -3.21 12.44 -0.03
CA SER A 7 -3.78 11.82 -1.24
C SER A 7 -5.20 11.28 -1.01
N ALA A 8 -6.08 12.13 -0.47
CA ALA A 8 -7.40 11.73 0.01
C ALA A 8 -8.31 11.13 -1.09
N GLY A 9 -8.17 11.61 -2.35
CA GLY A 9 -8.80 11.05 -3.52
C GLY A 9 -10.33 10.97 -3.41
N ARG A 10 -10.86 9.75 -3.53
CA ARG A 10 -12.30 9.46 -3.48
C ARG A 10 -12.80 8.95 -2.12
N ARG A 11 -11.97 8.98 -1.07
CA ARG A 11 -12.24 8.35 0.23
C ARG A 11 -13.08 9.23 1.17
N ALA A 12 -14.14 9.85 0.64
CA ALA A 12 -15.01 10.77 1.37
C ALA A 12 -15.68 10.12 2.60
N GLU A 13 -16.15 8.88 2.47
CA GLU A 13 -16.79 8.17 3.59
C GLU A 13 -15.80 7.87 4.71
N LEU A 14 -14.56 7.50 4.38
CA LEU A 14 -13.52 7.29 5.39
C LEU A 14 -13.27 8.56 6.22
N LEU A 15 -13.17 9.72 5.59
CA LEU A 15 -12.99 10.98 6.31
C LEU A 15 -14.18 11.30 7.22
N LYS A 16 -15.40 10.97 6.80
CA LYS A 16 -16.60 11.09 7.65
C LYS A 16 -16.54 10.14 8.86
N ASP A 17 -16.10 8.92 8.66
CA ASP A 17 -15.98 7.94 9.75
C ASP A 17 -14.95 8.40 10.79
N PHE A 18 -13.80 8.91 10.34
CA PHE A 18 -12.82 9.54 11.22
C PHE A 18 -13.43 10.75 11.95
N ARG A 19 -14.16 11.62 11.25
CA ARG A 19 -14.86 12.74 11.85
C ARG A 19 -15.78 12.30 12.98
N ASN A 20 -16.63 11.29 12.72
CA ASN A 20 -17.56 10.76 13.70
C ASN A 20 -16.84 10.19 14.93
N SER A 21 -15.71 9.51 14.71
CA SER A 21 -14.92 8.89 15.77
C SER A 21 -14.14 9.91 16.61
N MET A 22 -13.63 10.97 15.98
CA MET A 22 -12.85 12.02 16.68
C MET A 22 -13.72 12.99 17.48
N GLY A 23 -15.02 13.05 17.20
CA GLY A 23 -15.95 13.97 17.88
C GLY A 23 -15.72 15.45 17.52
N ALA A 24 -16.35 16.33 18.28
CA ALA A 24 -16.40 17.77 17.98
C ALA A 24 -15.04 18.52 18.10
N GLU A 25 -14.12 17.98 18.85
CA GLU A 25 -12.78 18.58 19.03
C GLU A 25 -11.73 18.06 18.03
N GLY A 26 -12.08 17.06 17.24
CA GLY A 26 -11.24 16.53 16.18
C GLY A 26 -11.20 17.46 14.97
N CYS A 27 -10.04 17.57 14.32
CA CYS A 27 -9.87 18.34 13.11
C CYS A 27 -9.23 17.46 12.03
N ILE A 28 -9.87 17.38 10.88
CA ILE A 28 -9.38 16.64 9.71
C ILE A 28 -8.87 17.63 8.68
N ILE A 29 -7.63 17.47 8.29
CA ILE A 29 -7.03 18.20 7.18
C ILE A 29 -6.73 17.18 6.08
N ALA A 30 -6.97 17.55 4.83
CA ALA A 30 -6.75 16.68 3.68
C ALA A 30 -5.84 17.34 2.65
N THR A 31 -5.04 16.54 1.98
CA THR A 31 -4.29 16.97 0.78
C THR A 31 -4.63 16.09 -0.40
N ASP A 32 -4.55 16.66 -1.58
CA ASP A 32 -4.62 15.95 -2.85
C ASP A 32 -3.92 16.79 -3.94
N MET A 33 -3.48 16.15 -5.01
CA MET A 33 -2.94 16.87 -6.17
C MET A 33 -4.04 17.49 -7.04
N SER A 34 -5.29 17.11 -6.85
CA SER A 34 -6.44 17.56 -7.62
C SER A 34 -7.45 18.31 -6.79
N GLU A 35 -7.81 19.51 -7.21
CA GLU A 35 -8.93 20.28 -6.64
C GLU A 35 -10.28 19.57 -6.80
N THR A 36 -10.39 18.59 -7.69
CA THR A 36 -11.63 17.86 -7.93
C THR A 36 -11.74 16.56 -7.14
N ALA A 37 -10.77 16.25 -6.27
CA ALA A 37 -10.81 15.10 -5.38
C ALA A 37 -11.97 15.24 -4.37
N PRO A 38 -13.00 14.39 -4.41
CA PRO A 38 -14.20 14.61 -3.58
C PRO A 38 -13.93 14.52 -2.08
N ALA A 39 -12.94 13.77 -1.64
CA ALA A 39 -12.64 13.61 -0.22
C ALA A 39 -12.12 14.88 0.44
N ILE A 40 -11.43 15.78 -0.27
CA ILE A 40 -10.91 17.01 0.34
C ILE A 40 -12.03 17.93 0.87
N TYR A 41 -13.21 17.85 0.28
CA TYR A 41 -14.38 18.64 0.69
C TYR A 41 -15.10 18.09 1.95
N MET A 42 -14.69 16.91 2.42
CA MET A 42 -15.15 16.32 3.69
C MET A 42 -14.26 16.71 4.88
N ALA A 43 -13.10 17.30 4.61
CA ALA A 43 -12.17 17.79 5.62
C ALA A 43 -12.58 19.18 6.15
N ASP A 44 -12.10 19.57 7.33
CA ASP A 44 -12.26 20.93 7.86
C ASP A 44 -11.44 21.94 7.08
N LYS A 45 -10.33 21.47 6.55
CA LYS A 45 -9.42 22.26 5.71
C LYS A 45 -8.73 21.34 4.72
N TYR A 46 -8.43 21.87 3.55
CA TYR A 46 -7.66 21.11 2.56
C TYR A 46 -6.57 21.97 1.90
N TYR A 47 -5.63 21.28 1.31
CA TYR A 47 -4.56 21.86 0.49
C TYR A 47 -4.43 21.08 -0.81
N VAL A 48 -4.24 21.81 -1.90
CA VAL A 48 -3.78 21.22 -3.16
C VAL A 48 -2.27 21.23 -3.14
N VAL A 49 -1.67 20.07 -3.38
CA VAL A 49 -0.22 19.83 -3.24
C VAL A 49 0.35 19.26 -4.53
N PRO A 50 1.67 19.31 -4.76
CA PRO A 50 2.31 18.60 -5.87
C PRO A 50 1.97 17.10 -5.87
N GLY A 51 2.20 16.41 -6.98
CA GLY A 51 2.10 14.96 -7.02
C GLY A 51 3.22 14.29 -6.21
N ILE A 52 3.01 13.05 -5.79
CA ILE A 52 3.94 12.26 -4.97
C ILE A 52 5.35 12.16 -5.57
N GLU A 53 5.44 12.14 -6.91
CA GLU A 53 6.71 12.05 -7.64
C GLU A 53 7.46 13.40 -7.73
N ASP A 54 6.81 14.47 -7.29
CA ASP A 54 7.40 15.81 -7.34
C ASP A 54 8.42 15.97 -6.20
N PRO A 55 9.64 16.46 -6.48
CA PRO A 55 10.66 16.69 -5.46
C PRO A 55 10.23 17.60 -4.30
N GLU A 56 9.26 18.49 -4.53
CA GLU A 56 8.74 19.41 -3.52
C GLU A 56 7.60 18.79 -2.68
N TYR A 57 7.14 17.58 -3.02
CA TYR A 57 6.00 16.98 -2.34
C TYR A 57 6.23 16.83 -0.83
N LEU A 58 7.31 16.15 -0.43
CA LEU A 58 7.60 15.88 0.97
C LEU A 58 7.77 17.17 1.78
N SER A 59 8.52 18.14 1.27
CA SER A 59 8.70 19.43 1.96
C SER A 59 7.39 20.16 2.14
N THR A 60 6.51 20.12 1.13
CA THR A 60 5.16 20.71 1.20
C THR A 60 4.32 20.06 2.31
N ILE A 61 4.34 18.73 2.41
CA ILE A 61 3.60 18.02 3.48
C ILE A 61 4.16 18.36 4.86
N LEU A 62 5.47 18.40 5.03
CA LEU A 62 6.11 18.81 6.29
C LEU A 62 5.75 20.24 6.69
N GLU A 63 5.76 21.18 5.75
CA GLU A 63 5.35 22.59 5.99
C GLU A 63 3.88 22.67 6.43
N ILE A 64 2.98 21.90 5.80
CA ILE A 64 1.57 21.85 6.19
C ILE A 64 1.46 21.29 7.62
N CYS A 65 2.18 20.22 7.94
CA CYS A 65 2.18 19.63 9.28
C CYS A 65 2.61 20.65 10.35
N GLN A 66 3.67 21.37 10.11
CA GLN A 66 4.14 22.44 11.02
C GLN A 66 3.14 23.59 11.14
N LYS A 67 2.68 24.12 10.01
CA LYS A 67 1.75 25.26 9.93
C LYS A 67 0.43 24.98 10.66
N GLU A 68 -0.10 23.79 10.49
CA GLU A 68 -1.38 23.39 11.06
C GLU A 68 -1.25 22.78 12.47
N ASN A 69 -0.03 22.53 12.94
CA ASN A 69 0.25 21.77 14.16
C ASN A 69 -0.47 20.40 14.13
N ILE A 70 -0.11 19.60 13.12
CA ILE A 70 -0.70 18.26 12.91
C ILE A 70 -0.16 17.28 13.95
N ASP A 71 -1.06 16.59 14.64
CA ASP A 71 -0.69 15.55 15.61
C ASP A 71 -0.31 14.25 14.91
N ALA A 72 -1.02 13.90 13.81
CA ALA A 72 -0.77 12.66 13.08
C ALA A 72 -0.99 12.84 11.56
N VAL A 73 -0.19 12.14 10.75
CA VAL A 73 -0.30 12.08 9.30
C VAL A 73 -0.49 10.65 8.83
N THR A 74 -1.35 10.45 7.84
CA THR A 74 -1.63 9.14 7.24
C THR A 74 -1.94 9.25 5.76
N THR A 75 -1.83 8.13 5.07
CA THR A 75 -2.24 7.95 3.67
C THR A 75 -2.77 6.54 3.44
N LEU A 76 -3.44 6.33 2.31
CA LEU A 76 -3.99 5.04 1.89
C LEU A 76 -3.55 4.66 0.47
N ILE A 77 -2.44 5.22 0.00
CA ILE A 77 -1.85 4.84 -1.29
C ILE A 77 -0.43 4.33 -1.08
N ASP A 78 -0.15 3.16 -1.67
CA ASP A 78 1.07 2.39 -1.41
C ASP A 78 2.38 3.18 -1.60
N PRO A 79 2.60 3.94 -2.68
CA PRO A 79 3.84 4.71 -2.84
C PRO A 79 4.04 5.76 -1.74
N GLU A 80 2.97 6.36 -1.26
CA GLU A 80 3.03 7.38 -0.22
C GLU A 80 3.21 6.77 1.18
N ILE A 81 2.68 5.56 1.43
CA ILE A 81 2.99 4.79 2.64
C ILE A 81 4.50 4.62 2.76
N MET A 82 5.16 4.23 1.67
CA MET A 82 6.62 4.11 1.63
C MET A 82 7.32 5.43 1.93
N LEU A 83 6.90 6.51 1.28
CA LEU A 83 7.48 7.84 1.46
C LEU A 83 7.38 8.30 2.92
N LEU A 84 6.19 8.23 3.51
CA LEU A 84 5.96 8.62 4.91
C LEU A 84 6.75 7.74 5.87
N ALA A 85 6.81 6.42 5.63
CA ALA A 85 7.56 5.48 6.46
C ALA A 85 9.06 5.79 6.48
N MET A 86 9.65 6.10 5.32
CA MET A 86 11.08 6.44 5.17
C MET A 86 11.44 7.76 5.86
N HIS A 87 10.52 8.71 5.91
CA HIS A 87 10.75 10.05 6.48
C HIS A 87 10.12 10.25 7.87
N ARG A 88 9.72 9.15 8.53
CA ARG A 88 9.09 9.17 9.88
C ARG A 88 9.83 10.06 10.88
N ASP A 89 11.15 10.03 10.90
CA ASP A 89 11.95 10.83 11.83
C ASP A 89 11.85 12.34 11.56
N GLU A 90 11.62 12.75 10.33
CA GLU A 90 11.42 14.16 9.99
C GLU A 90 10.08 14.67 10.53
N PHE A 91 9.02 13.89 10.35
CA PHE A 91 7.71 14.18 10.95
C PHE A 91 7.77 14.21 12.48
N LYS A 92 8.45 13.25 13.08
CA LYS A 92 8.62 13.20 14.54
C LYS A 92 9.34 14.42 15.11
N ARG A 93 10.36 14.96 14.40
CA ARG A 93 11.07 16.19 14.83
C ARG A 93 10.17 17.41 14.88
N ILE A 94 9.11 17.46 14.09
CA ILE A 94 8.12 18.54 14.08
C ILE A 94 6.89 18.24 14.93
N GLY A 95 6.88 17.13 15.68
CA GLY A 95 5.80 16.74 16.58
C GLY A 95 4.63 16.02 15.93
N THR A 96 4.77 15.55 14.68
CA THR A 96 3.76 14.81 13.94
C THR A 96 4.05 13.31 13.97
N GLU A 97 3.09 12.49 14.39
CA GLU A 97 3.18 11.02 14.33
C GLU A 97 2.76 10.50 12.96
N VAL A 98 3.53 9.58 12.39
CA VAL A 98 3.22 8.94 11.10
C VAL A 98 2.42 7.65 11.35
N LEU A 99 1.16 7.63 10.95
CA LEU A 99 0.27 6.46 11.07
C LEU A 99 0.39 5.55 9.84
N CYS A 100 1.57 5.01 9.63
CA CYS A 100 1.90 4.02 8.59
C CYS A 100 2.78 2.92 9.19
N PRO A 101 2.93 1.77 8.53
CA PRO A 101 3.91 0.76 8.95
C PRO A 101 5.33 1.33 9.05
N PHE A 102 6.21 0.67 9.79
CA PHE A 102 7.64 0.98 9.78
C PHE A 102 8.24 0.69 8.40
N GLU A 103 9.31 1.38 8.06
CA GLU A 103 9.96 1.32 6.74
C GLU A 103 10.25 -0.11 6.28
N GLU A 104 10.78 -0.97 7.17
CA GLU A 104 11.05 -2.38 6.85
C GLU A 104 9.79 -3.15 6.46
N THR A 105 8.71 -2.99 7.23
CA THR A 105 7.43 -3.61 6.94
C THR A 105 6.84 -3.07 5.64
N ALA A 106 6.88 -1.76 5.44
CA ALA A 106 6.40 -1.12 4.22
C ALA A 106 7.14 -1.64 2.98
N LYS A 107 8.48 -1.79 3.04
CA LYS A 107 9.31 -2.37 1.96
C LYS A 107 8.91 -3.80 1.62
N ILE A 108 8.72 -4.64 2.65
CA ILE A 108 8.29 -6.03 2.46
C ILE A 108 6.92 -6.09 1.79
N CYS A 109 5.95 -5.31 2.27
CA CYS A 109 4.59 -5.32 1.76
C CYS A 109 4.45 -4.68 0.37
N PHE A 110 5.28 -3.70 0.04
CA PHE A 110 5.23 -3.01 -1.25
C PHE A 110 5.71 -3.90 -2.41
N ASP A 111 6.66 -4.80 -2.16
CA ASP A 111 7.22 -5.72 -3.14
C ASP A 111 6.68 -7.14 -2.92
N LYS A 112 5.81 -7.60 -3.82
CA LYS A 112 5.13 -8.91 -3.72
C LYS A 112 6.08 -10.11 -3.71
N PHE A 113 7.26 -9.99 -4.35
CA PHE A 113 8.24 -11.07 -4.32
C PHE A 113 9.02 -11.08 -3.01
N THR A 114 9.41 -9.91 -2.51
CA THR A 114 10.02 -9.79 -1.17
C THR A 114 9.05 -10.27 -0.08
N MET A 115 7.75 -9.95 -0.20
CA MET A 115 6.74 -10.47 0.72
C MET A 115 6.64 -12.00 0.67
N PHE A 116 6.63 -12.60 -0.53
CA PHE A 116 6.66 -14.05 -0.69
C PHE A 116 7.88 -14.68 -0.01
N GLN A 117 9.07 -14.11 -0.21
CA GLN A 117 10.30 -14.60 0.41
C GLN A 117 10.20 -14.52 1.94
N TYR A 118 9.80 -13.38 2.48
CA TYR A 118 9.62 -13.18 3.92
C TYR A 118 8.63 -14.18 4.54
N LEU A 119 7.47 -14.38 3.90
CA LEU A 119 6.47 -15.34 4.38
C LEU A 119 7.02 -16.77 4.36
N THR A 120 7.70 -17.15 3.29
CA THR A 120 8.30 -18.49 3.14
C THR A 120 9.40 -18.73 4.19
N GLU A 121 10.29 -17.79 4.40
CA GLU A 121 11.36 -17.86 5.42
C GLU A 121 10.78 -18.01 6.84
N ASN A 122 9.66 -17.37 7.10
CA ASN A 122 8.94 -17.44 8.37
C ASN A 122 7.95 -18.60 8.45
N ARG A 123 7.94 -19.51 7.44
CA ARG A 123 7.05 -20.69 7.37
C ARG A 123 5.55 -20.35 7.41
N ILE A 124 5.19 -19.19 6.91
CA ILE A 124 3.81 -18.75 6.72
C ILE A 124 3.37 -19.22 5.34
N GLN A 125 2.27 -19.94 5.27
CA GLN A 125 1.74 -20.44 4.00
C GLN A 125 1.36 -19.28 3.09
N THR A 126 1.82 -19.34 1.85
CA THR A 126 1.57 -18.32 0.82
C THR A 126 1.50 -18.98 -0.56
N VAL A 127 0.99 -18.25 -1.55
CA VAL A 127 0.93 -18.70 -2.94
C VAL A 127 2.33 -18.87 -3.52
N LEU A 128 2.56 -19.94 -4.29
CA LEU A 128 3.82 -20.18 -4.98
C LEU A 128 4.13 -19.00 -5.91
N THR A 129 5.31 -18.42 -5.77
CA THR A 129 5.70 -17.20 -6.49
C THR A 129 7.14 -17.33 -7.00
N TYR A 130 7.34 -16.97 -8.27
CA TYR A 130 8.63 -17.00 -8.96
C TYR A 130 8.96 -15.61 -9.50
N GLY A 131 10.22 -15.18 -9.31
CA GLY A 131 10.69 -13.86 -9.74
C GLY A 131 11.20 -13.82 -11.18
N ASP A 132 11.43 -14.99 -11.79
CA ASP A 132 12.03 -15.14 -13.11
C ASP A 132 11.59 -16.47 -13.77
N LEU A 133 11.87 -16.59 -15.08
CA LEU A 133 11.55 -17.78 -15.85
C LEU A 133 12.38 -19.01 -15.43
N ASP A 134 13.64 -18.83 -15.05
CA ASP A 134 14.53 -19.96 -14.72
C ASP A 134 14.04 -20.69 -13.49
N SER A 135 13.70 -19.96 -12.43
CA SER A 135 13.14 -20.53 -11.20
C SER A 135 11.78 -21.18 -11.45
N PHE A 136 10.95 -20.57 -12.30
CA PHE A 136 9.68 -21.13 -12.71
C PHE A 136 9.85 -22.45 -13.49
N PHE A 137 10.75 -22.50 -14.46
CA PHE A 137 10.99 -23.72 -15.24
C PHE A 137 11.42 -24.89 -14.39
N VAL A 138 12.30 -24.67 -13.39
CA VAL A 138 12.74 -25.71 -12.47
C VAL A 138 11.55 -26.28 -11.70
N ALA A 139 10.64 -25.46 -11.22
CA ALA A 139 9.45 -25.88 -10.50
C ALA A 139 8.43 -26.58 -11.41
N TYR A 140 8.25 -26.08 -12.62
CA TYR A 140 7.36 -26.65 -13.63
C TYR A 140 7.81 -28.07 -14.04
N ASP A 141 9.09 -28.25 -14.31
CA ASP A 141 9.65 -29.57 -14.67
C ASP A 141 9.54 -30.59 -13.52
N ARG A 142 9.50 -30.13 -12.27
CA ARG A 142 9.26 -30.97 -11.09
C ARG A 142 7.78 -31.22 -10.80
N GLY A 143 6.90 -30.61 -11.56
CA GLY A 143 5.45 -30.71 -11.32
C GLY A 143 4.95 -29.97 -10.07
N GLU A 144 5.75 -29.05 -9.54
CA GLU A 144 5.41 -28.24 -8.37
C GLU A 144 4.39 -27.13 -8.71
N ILE A 145 4.36 -26.71 -9.97
CA ILE A 145 3.39 -25.75 -10.50
C ILE A 145 2.94 -26.15 -11.90
N THR A 146 1.71 -25.80 -12.26
CA THR A 146 1.12 -26.12 -13.57
C THR A 146 0.37 -24.90 -14.13
N PHE A 147 0.13 -24.85 -15.43
CA PHE A 147 -0.78 -23.86 -16.00
C PHE A 147 -2.24 -24.14 -15.65
N PRO A 148 -3.08 -23.11 -15.55
CA PRO A 148 -2.74 -21.70 -15.76
C PRO A 148 -1.95 -21.11 -14.59
N VAL A 149 -1.16 -20.07 -14.88
CA VAL A 149 -0.49 -19.25 -13.87
C VAL A 149 -1.00 -17.81 -13.93
N PHE A 150 -0.64 -17.01 -12.94
CA PHE A 150 -0.98 -15.60 -12.87
C PHE A 150 0.29 -14.75 -12.91
N VAL A 151 0.34 -13.77 -13.81
CA VAL A 151 1.47 -12.87 -13.95
C VAL A 151 1.04 -11.46 -13.57
N LYS A 152 1.85 -10.77 -12.80
CA LYS A 152 1.57 -9.39 -12.35
C LYS A 152 2.86 -8.62 -12.04
N PRO A 153 2.81 -7.28 -12.06
CA PRO A 153 3.93 -6.47 -11.61
C PRO A 153 4.32 -6.78 -10.15
N ARG A 154 5.60 -6.84 -9.90
CA ARG A 154 6.19 -7.04 -8.58
C ARG A 154 5.77 -5.96 -7.58
N THR A 155 5.71 -4.71 -8.04
CA THR A 155 5.22 -3.55 -7.28
C THR A 155 3.96 -2.98 -7.92
N GLY A 156 3.27 -2.07 -7.24
CA GLY A 156 2.03 -1.45 -7.71
C GLY A 156 0.77 -2.12 -7.17
N SER A 157 -0.38 -1.49 -7.42
CA SER A 157 -1.69 -1.85 -6.87
C SER A 157 -2.79 -1.79 -7.92
N GLY A 158 -4.04 -2.12 -7.54
CA GLY A 158 -5.21 -1.99 -8.38
C GLY A 158 -5.27 -2.98 -9.56
N SER A 159 -4.58 -4.11 -9.48
CA SER A 159 -4.54 -5.16 -10.52
C SER A 159 -4.04 -4.71 -11.90
N VAL A 160 -3.39 -3.54 -11.99
CA VAL A 160 -2.84 -3.04 -13.25
C VAL A 160 -1.73 -3.98 -13.73
N GLY A 161 -1.81 -4.43 -15.00
CA GLY A 161 -0.84 -5.36 -15.60
C GLY A 161 -0.96 -6.81 -15.13
N ALA A 162 -1.92 -7.12 -14.26
CA ALA A 162 -2.15 -8.48 -13.79
C ALA A 162 -3.00 -9.28 -14.77
N ARG A 163 -2.58 -10.52 -15.10
CA ARG A 163 -3.27 -11.37 -16.08
C ARG A 163 -3.02 -12.86 -15.87
N LYS A 164 -4.01 -13.65 -16.27
CA LYS A 164 -3.91 -15.10 -16.35
C LYS A 164 -3.15 -15.51 -17.60
N ILE A 165 -2.24 -16.45 -17.46
CA ILE A 165 -1.43 -17.04 -18.55
C ILE A 165 -1.76 -18.53 -18.63
N THR A 166 -2.00 -19.04 -19.83
CA THR A 166 -2.50 -20.39 -20.03
C THR A 166 -1.48 -21.37 -20.60
N ASP A 167 -0.39 -20.86 -21.16
CA ASP A 167 0.66 -21.69 -21.76
C ASP A 167 2.06 -21.05 -21.68
N MET A 168 3.06 -21.89 -21.95
CA MET A 168 4.47 -21.51 -21.87
C MET A 168 4.88 -20.42 -22.86
N PRO A 169 4.48 -20.47 -24.16
CA PRO A 169 4.81 -19.43 -25.12
C PRO A 169 4.25 -18.05 -24.74
N GLU A 170 3.07 -18.01 -24.15
CA GLU A 170 2.46 -16.78 -23.64
C GLU A 170 3.25 -16.24 -22.44
N LEU A 171 3.66 -17.12 -21.50
CA LEU A 171 4.47 -16.76 -20.33
C LEU A 171 5.82 -16.15 -20.76
N GLN A 172 6.53 -16.80 -21.66
CA GLN A 172 7.83 -16.30 -22.17
C GLN A 172 7.70 -14.90 -22.79
N ARG A 173 6.71 -14.70 -23.65
CA ARG A 173 6.46 -13.37 -24.26
C ARG A 173 6.14 -12.30 -23.22
N ALA A 174 5.38 -12.66 -22.17
CA ALA A 174 5.04 -11.72 -21.11
C ALA A 174 6.27 -11.29 -20.32
N MET A 175 7.08 -12.24 -19.88
CA MET A 175 8.26 -11.99 -19.06
C MET A 175 9.40 -11.29 -19.81
N GLU A 176 9.56 -11.57 -21.12
CA GLU A 176 10.53 -10.89 -21.97
C GLU A 176 10.12 -9.46 -22.34
N GLY A 177 8.80 -9.23 -22.49
CA GLY A 177 8.25 -7.94 -22.90
C GLY A 177 8.11 -6.91 -21.79
N GLU A 178 8.01 -7.35 -20.55
CA GLU A 178 7.71 -6.46 -19.40
C GLU A 178 8.63 -6.78 -18.21
N PRO A 179 9.63 -5.96 -17.91
CA PRO A 179 10.51 -6.16 -16.77
C PRO A 179 9.76 -5.98 -15.43
N GLY A 180 10.21 -6.69 -14.41
CA GLY A 180 9.65 -6.54 -13.06
C GLY A 180 8.33 -7.26 -12.82
N LEU A 181 7.98 -8.24 -13.64
CA LEU A 181 6.87 -9.15 -13.39
C LEU A 181 7.27 -10.30 -12.46
N ILE A 182 6.27 -10.85 -11.77
CA ILE A 182 6.34 -12.12 -11.04
C ILE A 182 5.32 -13.11 -11.60
N ILE A 183 5.62 -14.40 -11.42
CA ILE A 183 4.75 -15.51 -11.81
C ILE A 183 4.21 -16.14 -10.52
N GLN A 184 2.90 -16.29 -10.41
CA GLN A 184 2.25 -16.93 -9.27
C GLN A 184 1.37 -18.09 -9.72
N GLU A 185 1.12 -19.04 -8.81
CA GLU A 185 0.06 -20.03 -9.03
C GLU A 185 -1.29 -19.34 -9.19
N TYR A 186 -2.15 -19.92 -10.03
CA TYR A 186 -3.47 -19.37 -10.30
C TYR A 186 -4.49 -19.89 -9.30
N MET A 187 -5.03 -18.98 -8.48
CA MET A 187 -5.99 -19.28 -7.41
C MET A 187 -7.45 -19.02 -7.82
N GLY A 188 -7.75 -19.13 -9.12
CA GLY A 188 -9.03 -18.67 -9.68
C GLY A 188 -10.30 -19.32 -9.14
N ASP A 189 -10.20 -20.47 -8.47
CA ASP A 189 -11.33 -21.14 -7.83
C ASP A 189 -11.39 -20.92 -6.32
N ALA A 190 -10.44 -20.13 -5.77
CA ALA A 190 -10.41 -19.78 -4.35
C ALA A 190 -11.41 -18.68 -4.01
N VAL A 191 -11.89 -18.68 -2.79
CA VAL A 191 -12.69 -17.58 -2.24
C VAL A 191 -11.73 -16.59 -1.60
N ASP A 192 -11.78 -15.34 -2.06
CA ASP A 192 -11.03 -14.26 -1.45
C ASP A 192 -11.70 -13.83 -0.13
N ILE A 193 -10.89 -13.72 0.90
CA ILE A 193 -11.31 -13.19 2.20
C ILE A 193 -10.37 -12.04 2.53
N ASP A 194 -10.92 -10.83 2.57
CA ASP A 194 -10.19 -9.67 3.06
C ASP A 194 -10.21 -9.65 4.59
N VAL A 195 -9.06 -9.39 5.19
CA VAL A 195 -8.94 -9.22 6.65
C VAL A 195 -8.23 -7.92 6.95
N ASP A 196 -8.97 -6.97 7.51
CA ASP A 196 -8.44 -5.70 7.99
C ASP A 196 -8.08 -5.82 9.47
N ILE A 197 -6.84 -5.49 9.83
CA ILE A 197 -6.35 -5.55 11.21
C ILE A 197 -5.81 -4.17 11.59
N TYR A 198 -6.29 -3.64 12.71
CA TYR A 198 -5.71 -2.45 13.32
C TYR A 198 -4.71 -2.85 14.41
N ILE A 199 -3.47 -2.39 14.26
CA ILE A 199 -2.39 -2.55 15.23
C ILE A 199 -2.21 -1.23 15.96
N ASP A 200 -2.33 -1.25 17.29
CA ASP A 200 -2.10 -0.07 18.11
C ASP A 200 -0.64 0.41 18.04
N THR A 201 -0.45 1.70 17.80
CA THR A 201 0.87 2.31 17.57
C THR A 201 1.73 2.40 18.84
N ILE A 202 1.13 2.23 20.01
CA ILE A 202 1.81 2.30 21.33
C ILE A 202 2.18 0.91 21.81
N SER A 203 1.19 0.01 21.89
CA SER A 203 1.39 -1.34 22.42
C SER A 203 1.90 -2.33 21.36
N HIS A 204 1.80 -1.99 20.07
CA HIS A 204 2.09 -2.87 18.92
C HIS A 204 1.28 -4.18 18.94
N GLN A 205 0.11 -4.17 19.56
CA GLN A 205 -0.79 -5.31 19.62
C GLN A 205 -2.00 -5.11 18.69
N PRO A 206 -2.55 -6.19 18.10
CA PRO A 206 -3.79 -6.09 17.36
C PRO A 206 -4.94 -5.75 18.32
N VAL A 207 -5.70 -4.70 18.02
CA VAL A 207 -6.81 -4.22 18.85
C VAL A 207 -8.17 -4.40 18.18
N SER A 208 -8.20 -4.53 16.86
CA SER A 208 -9.41 -4.88 16.14
C SER A 208 -9.09 -5.69 14.90
N LEU A 209 -10.03 -6.54 14.51
CA LEU A 209 -9.99 -7.36 13.31
C LEU A 209 -11.37 -7.33 12.67
N PHE A 210 -11.40 -7.13 11.37
CA PHE A 210 -12.60 -7.17 10.56
C PHE A 210 -12.35 -8.05 9.33
N SER A 211 -13.29 -8.92 8.99
CA SER A 211 -13.23 -9.76 7.78
C SER A 211 -14.48 -9.57 6.93
N LYS A 212 -14.30 -9.58 5.61
CA LYS A 212 -15.38 -9.46 4.60
C LYS A 212 -15.14 -10.37 3.41
#